data_a752586b13976a0785884a28e083c580
#
_entry.id   a752586b13976a0785884a28e083c580
#
_cell.length_a   1.000
_cell.length_b   1.000
_cell.length_c   1.000
_cell.angle_alpha   90.00
_cell.angle_beta   90.00
_cell.angle_gamma   90.00
#
_symmetry.space_group_name_H-M   'P 1'
#
loop_
_entity.id
_entity.type
_entity.pdbx_description
1 polymer ?
#
loop_
_entity_poly.entity_id
_entity_poly.type
_entity_poly.pdbx_seq_one_letter_code
_entity_poly.pdbx_strand_id
1 'polypeptide(L)'
;MSEAKSVESRPYHHGDLRRALVDAARRLLEAEGPTALSLRAVAREAGVSPAAPYHHFKDKAELLDAVAQEGWDTLNAQMAEAKTRDSGPHQLTSLGITYVCFARDNPALYRVMYDMVREKDGLPEGMHQDQDSAYCLVRDTMIELGADPAAEVDLELATIAAWCGAHGLAEMAGFKQFESLKDALGGERAFLDAVLSHMGLFTPHKA
;
A
#
# COMPACT_ATOMS: atom_id res chain seq x y z
N MET A 1 -8.91 -3.04 55.39
CA MET A 1 -7.58 -3.16 54.77
C MET A 1 -7.80 -3.50 53.29
N SER A 2 -7.70 -2.49 52.48
CA SER A 2 -7.93 -2.62 51.01
C SER A 2 -6.57 -2.53 50.31
N GLU A 3 -6.13 -3.60 49.71
CA GLU A 3 -4.89 -3.66 48.92
C GLU A 3 -5.14 -2.99 47.58
N ALA A 4 -4.47 -1.88 47.33
CA ALA A 4 -4.39 -1.25 46.02
C ALA A 4 -3.42 -2.06 45.14
N LYS A 5 -3.96 -2.70 44.10
CA LYS A 5 -3.16 -3.31 43.04
C LYS A 5 -2.44 -2.21 42.27
N SER A 6 -1.13 -2.16 42.42
CA SER A 6 -0.22 -1.37 41.56
C SER A 6 -0.28 -1.90 40.15
N VAL A 7 -0.70 -1.04 39.21
CA VAL A 7 -0.59 -1.29 37.77
C VAL A 7 0.89 -1.16 37.43
N GLU A 8 1.56 -2.26 37.14
CA GLU A 8 2.92 -2.28 36.61
C GLU A 8 2.95 -1.56 35.26
N SER A 9 3.60 -0.42 35.20
CA SER A 9 3.93 0.28 33.97
C SER A 9 5.03 -0.51 33.26
N ARG A 10 4.70 -1.15 32.12
CA ARG A 10 5.71 -1.73 31.23
C ARG A 10 6.70 -0.66 30.80
N PRO A 11 8.01 -0.94 30.78
CA PRO A 11 9.02 0.02 30.32
C PRO A 11 8.75 0.36 28.84
N TYR A 12 8.53 1.63 28.58
CA TYR A 12 8.23 2.18 27.25
C TYR A 12 9.56 2.34 26.49
N HIS A 13 9.80 1.48 25.49
CA HIS A 13 10.96 1.60 24.60
C HIS A 13 10.69 2.68 23.55
N HIS A 14 11.65 3.59 23.31
CA HIS A 14 11.50 4.73 22.39
C HIS A 14 11.15 4.32 20.94
N GLY A 15 11.57 3.11 20.49
CA GLY A 15 11.16 2.54 19.20
C GLY A 15 9.68 2.17 19.12
N ASP A 16 9.10 1.71 20.24
CA ASP A 16 7.69 1.36 20.32
C ASP A 16 6.77 2.59 20.22
N LEU A 17 7.21 3.78 20.71
CA LEU A 17 6.39 4.98 20.69
C LEU A 17 6.21 5.53 19.27
N ARG A 18 7.26 5.63 18.48
CA ARG A 18 7.16 6.10 17.10
C ARG A 18 6.19 5.24 16.30
N ARG A 19 6.32 3.93 16.41
CA ARG A 19 5.43 2.95 15.78
C ARG A 19 4.00 3.09 16.30
N ALA A 20 3.80 3.17 17.61
CA ALA A 20 2.47 3.34 18.21
C ALA A 20 1.77 4.63 17.75
N LEU A 21 2.53 5.71 17.49
CA LEU A 21 2.01 6.95 16.94
C LEU A 21 1.61 6.80 15.46
N VAL A 22 2.39 6.09 14.64
CA VAL A 22 2.04 5.79 13.24
C VAL A 22 0.79 4.90 13.17
N ASP A 23 0.72 3.84 13.99
CA ASP A 23 -0.45 2.98 14.11
C ASP A 23 -1.71 3.76 14.54
N ALA A 24 -1.58 4.68 15.50
CA ALA A 24 -2.67 5.55 15.95
C ALA A 24 -3.11 6.51 14.84
N ALA A 25 -2.17 7.08 14.10
CA ALA A 25 -2.46 7.94 12.96
C ALA A 25 -3.23 7.19 11.87
N ARG A 26 -2.81 5.94 11.56
CA ARG A 26 -3.51 5.09 10.60
C ARG A 26 -4.95 4.80 11.03
N ARG A 27 -5.17 4.42 12.30
CA ARG A 27 -6.54 4.21 12.81
C ARG A 27 -7.42 5.46 12.70
N LEU A 28 -6.88 6.64 13.02
CA LEU A 28 -7.61 7.90 12.88
C LEU A 28 -7.93 8.21 11.42
N LEU A 29 -6.99 7.97 10.50
CA LEU A 29 -7.20 8.14 9.07
C LEU A 29 -8.35 7.26 8.55
N GLU A 30 -8.37 5.99 8.93
CA GLU A 30 -9.42 5.04 8.53
C GLU A 30 -10.79 5.39 9.14
N ALA A 31 -10.81 5.83 10.41
CA ALA A 31 -12.05 6.11 11.12
C ALA A 31 -12.66 7.48 10.78
N GLU A 32 -11.84 8.51 10.64
CA GLU A 32 -12.28 9.92 10.61
C GLU A 32 -11.76 10.69 9.38
N GLY A 33 -10.85 10.10 8.61
CA GLY A 33 -10.25 10.71 7.43
C GLY A 33 -9.11 11.70 7.75
N PRO A 34 -8.44 12.26 6.71
CA PRO A 34 -7.22 13.05 6.85
C PRO A 34 -7.41 14.41 7.53
N THR A 35 -8.63 14.95 7.55
CA THR A 35 -8.94 16.23 8.19
C THR A 35 -8.90 16.15 9.71
N ALA A 36 -9.21 15.01 10.30
CA ALA A 36 -9.17 14.78 11.75
C ALA A 36 -7.73 14.59 12.28
N LEU A 37 -6.77 14.29 11.39
CA LEU A 37 -5.41 13.98 11.78
C LEU A 37 -4.65 15.23 12.24
N SER A 38 -4.14 15.17 13.46
CA SER A 38 -3.19 16.12 14.03
C SER A 38 -2.30 15.41 15.05
N LEU A 39 -1.11 15.94 15.34
CA LEU A 39 -0.21 15.35 16.34
C LEU A 39 -0.89 15.21 17.73
N ARG A 40 -1.76 16.16 18.08
CA ARG A 40 -2.53 16.10 19.33
C ARG A 40 -3.62 15.00 19.31
N ALA A 41 -4.32 14.84 18.20
CA ALA A 41 -5.30 13.77 18.03
C ALA A 41 -4.64 12.40 18.10
N VAL A 42 -3.48 12.25 17.43
CA VAL A 42 -2.68 11.03 17.46
C VAL A 42 -2.15 10.72 18.86
N ALA A 43 -1.67 11.74 19.62
CA ALA A 43 -1.28 11.55 21.03
C ALA A 43 -2.42 11.00 21.87
N ARG A 44 -3.63 11.58 21.73
CA ARG A 44 -4.84 11.12 22.43
C ARG A 44 -5.20 9.69 22.05
N GLU A 45 -5.18 9.36 20.76
CA GLU A 45 -5.47 8.02 20.24
C GLU A 45 -4.46 6.98 20.73
N ALA A 46 -3.17 7.35 20.79
CA ALA A 46 -2.10 6.51 21.29
C ALA A 46 -2.05 6.42 22.84
N GLY A 47 -2.87 7.22 23.56
CA GLY A 47 -2.87 7.22 25.01
C GLY A 47 -1.63 7.84 25.65
N VAL A 48 -0.96 8.77 24.96
CA VAL A 48 0.27 9.42 25.43
C VAL A 48 0.07 10.93 25.68
N SER A 49 1.08 11.56 26.28
CA SER A 49 1.02 13.01 26.51
C SER A 49 0.97 13.80 25.20
N PRO A 50 0.29 14.97 25.16
CA PRO A 50 0.23 15.81 23.97
C PRO A 50 1.60 16.28 23.43
N ALA A 51 2.64 16.24 24.27
CA ALA A 51 4.01 16.60 23.90
C ALA A 51 4.79 15.43 23.27
N ALA A 52 4.40 14.20 23.55
CA ALA A 52 5.13 13.01 23.14
C ALA A 52 5.35 12.90 21.62
N PRO A 53 4.36 13.17 20.73
CA PRO A 53 4.58 13.09 19.30
C PRO A 53 5.65 14.05 18.77
N TYR A 54 5.81 15.22 19.40
CA TYR A 54 6.78 16.24 18.96
C TYR A 54 8.25 15.83 19.17
N HIS A 55 8.51 14.76 19.92
CA HIS A 55 9.83 14.14 20.03
C HIS A 55 10.16 13.22 18.83
N HIS A 56 9.16 12.87 18.03
CA HIS A 56 9.29 11.92 16.93
C HIS A 56 8.95 12.52 15.56
N PHE A 57 8.09 13.54 15.53
CA PHE A 57 7.59 14.17 14.32
C PHE A 57 7.57 15.69 14.51
N LYS A 58 8.26 16.38 13.66
CA LYS A 58 8.36 17.84 13.62
C LYS A 58 6.97 18.48 13.41
N ASP A 59 6.20 17.92 12.50
CA ASP A 59 4.89 18.39 12.11
C ASP A 59 3.99 17.24 11.59
N LYS A 60 2.77 17.61 11.14
CA LYS A 60 1.82 16.66 10.57
C LYS A 60 2.33 16.03 9.27
N ALA A 61 3.10 16.76 8.47
CA ALA A 61 3.60 16.27 7.20
C ALA A 61 4.60 15.13 7.42
N GLU A 62 5.54 15.28 8.36
CA GLU A 62 6.49 14.21 8.72
C GLU A 62 5.79 12.96 9.28
N LEU A 63 4.70 13.14 10.04
CA LEU A 63 3.88 12.01 10.50
C LEU A 63 3.19 11.32 9.32
N LEU A 64 2.62 12.09 8.38
CA LEU A 64 1.98 11.54 7.17
C LEU A 64 2.99 10.83 6.27
N ASP A 65 4.21 11.34 6.14
CA ASP A 65 5.31 10.65 5.45
C ASP A 65 5.59 9.28 6.06
N ALA A 66 5.65 9.20 7.40
CA ALA A 66 5.88 7.93 8.08
C ALA A 66 4.71 6.95 7.92
N VAL A 67 3.47 7.45 7.87
CA VAL A 67 2.28 6.64 7.59
C VAL A 67 2.29 6.15 6.14
N ALA A 68 2.63 7.01 5.18
CA ALA A 68 2.76 6.63 3.78
C ALA A 68 3.84 5.56 3.57
N GLN A 69 4.99 5.71 4.24
CA GLN A 69 6.08 4.72 4.19
C GLN A 69 5.61 3.35 4.71
N GLU A 70 4.91 3.30 5.86
CA GLU A 70 4.33 2.04 6.37
C GLU A 70 3.35 1.42 5.36
N GLY A 71 2.58 2.26 4.65
CA GLY A 71 1.71 1.81 3.57
C GLY A 71 2.47 1.14 2.43
N TRP A 72 3.56 1.75 1.97
CA TRP A 72 4.44 1.19 0.93
C TRP A 72 5.11 -0.10 1.40
N ASP A 73 5.63 -0.15 2.62
CA ASP A 73 6.24 -1.35 3.20
C ASP A 73 5.23 -2.52 3.28
N THR A 74 3.98 -2.20 3.66
CA THR A 74 2.91 -3.21 3.73
C THR A 74 2.54 -3.72 2.33
N LEU A 75 2.37 -2.83 1.35
CA LEU A 75 2.09 -3.21 -0.03
C LEU A 75 3.19 -4.08 -0.61
N ASN A 76 4.46 -3.65 -0.46
CA ASN A 76 5.64 -4.37 -0.93
C ASN A 76 5.69 -5.79 -0.35
N ALA A 77 5.48 -5.95 0.96
CA ALA A 77 5.45 -7.25 1.63
C ALA A 77 4.32 -8.14 1.11
N GLN A 78 3.11 -7.61 0.94
CA GLN A 78 1.97 -8.37 0.41
C GLN A 78 2.17 -8.80 -1.04
N MET A 79 2.75 -7.94 -1.88
CA MET A 79 3.04 -8.27 -3.27
C MET A 79 4.17 -9.30 -3.37
N ALA A 80 5.22 -9.20 -2.56
CA ALA A 80 6.28 -10.19 -2.49
C ALA A 80 5.74 -11.57 -2.07
N GLU A 81 4.84 -11.62 -1.09
CA GLU A 81 4.15 -12.85 -0.69
C GLU A 81 3.26 -13.40 -1.83
N ALA A 82 2.52 -12.53 -2.52
CA ALA A 82 1.68 -12.94 -3.65
C ALA A 82 2.51 -13.56 -4.78
N LYS A 83 3.69 -12.99 -5.08
CA LYS A 83 4.61 -13.53 -6.08
C LYS A 83 5.04 -14.95 -5.76
N THR A 84 5.25 -15.30 -4.48
CA THR A 84 5.67 -16.64 -4.07
C THR A 84 4.57 -17.69 -4.13
N ARG A 85 3.29 -17.27 -4.10
CA ARG A 85 2.13 -18.19 -4.12
C ARG A 85 1.79 -18.71 -5.52
N ASP A 86 2.04 -17.90 -6.53
CA ASP A 86 1.70 -18.21 -7.92
C ASP A 86 2.97 -18.40 -8.77
N SER A 87 2.82 -18.96 -9.96
CA SER A 87 3.94 -19.21 -10.89
C SER A 87 3.54 -18.90 -12.32
N GLY A 88 4.54 -18.60 -13.15
CA GLY A 88 4.34 -18.29 -14.55
C GLY A 88 3.48 -17.04 -14.78
N PRO A 89 2.72 -16.96 -15.88
CA PRO A 89 1.96 -15.76 -16.26
C PRO A 89 0.97 -15.26 -15.20
N HIS A 90 0.49 -16.15 -14.34
CA HIS A 90 -0.43 -15.77 -13.26
C HIS A 90 0.20 -14.91 -12.16
N GLN A 91 1.53 -14.89 -12.06
CA GLN A 91 2.22 -14.04 -11.08
C GLN A 91 1.89 -12.57 -11.29
N LEU A 92 1.98 -12.05 -12.52
CA LEU A 92 1.67 -10.63 -12.80
C LEU A 92 0.22 -10.29 -12.45
N THR A 93 -0.74 -11.14 -12.84
CA THR A 93 -2.16 -10.94 -12.49
C THR A 93 -2.35 -10.96 -10.97
N SER A 94 -1.68 -11.86 -10.27
CA SER A 94 -1.74 -11.96 -8.81
C SER A 94 -1.17 -10.72 -8.11
N LEU A 95 -0.07 -10.15 -8.64
CA LEU A 95 0.46 -8.87 -8.17
C LEU A 95 -0.56 -7.74 -8.36
N GLY A 96 -1.18 -7.64 -9.53
CA GLY A 96 -2.22 -6.64 -9.82
C GLY A 96 -3.44 -6.78 -8.91
N ILE A 97 -3.94 -8.01 -8.70
CA ILE A 97 -5.04 -8.29 -7.77
C ILE A 97 -4.67 -7.86 -6.34
N THR A 98 -3.46 -8.20 -5.90
CA THR A 98 -2.98 -7.85 -4.55
C THR A 98 -2.93 -6.34 -4.36
N TYR A 99 -2.44 -5.60 -5.36
CA TYR A 99 -2.45 -4.14 -5.37
C TYR A 99 -3.87 -3.56 -5.22
N VAL A 100 -4.82 -4.04 -6.04
CA VAL A 100 -6.22 -3.57 -6.00
C VAL A 100 -6.89 -3.89 -4.67
N CYS A 101 -6.67 -5.09 -4.14
CA CYS A 101 -7.18 -5.48 -2.83
C CYS A 101 -6.60 -4.61 -1.70
N PHE A 102 -5.29 -4.33 -1.74
CA PHE A 102 -4.66 -3.43 -0.76
C PHE A 102 -5.31 -2.04 -0.76
N ALA A 103 -5.50 -1.44 -1.94
CA ALA A 103 -6.11 -0.12 -2.08
C ALA A 103 -7.55 -0.09 -1.55
N ARG A 104 -8.34 -1.14 -1.82
CA ARG A 104 -9.71 -1.29 -1.33
C ARG A 104 -9.77 -1.48 0.19
N ASP A 105 -8.88 -2.30 0.73
CA ASP A 105 -8.89 -2.68 2.14
C ASP A 105 -8.28 -1.57 3.03
N ASN A 106 -7.52 -0.64 2.43
CA ASN A 106 -6.85 0.47 3.11
C ASN A 106 -7.08 1.82 2.39
N PRO A 107 -8.33 2.27 2.14
CA PRO A 107 -8.60 3.39 1.23
C PRO A 107 -8.02 4.73 1.71
N ALA A 108 -8.02 4.98 3.01
CA ALA A 108 -7.46 6.22 3.55
C ALA A 108 -5.94 6.23 3.52
N LEU A 109 -5.31 5.10 3.84
CA LEU A 109 -3.86 4.91 3.75
C LEU A 109 -3.38 5.03 2.30
N TYR A 110 -4.07 4.36 1.37
CA TYR A 110 -3.77 4.41 -0.07
C TYR A 110 -3.78 5.85 -0.61
N ARG A 111 -4.76 6.67 -0.20
CA ARG A 111 -4.79 8.10 -0.57
C ARG A 111 -3.59 8.85 -0.04
N VAL A 112 -3.25 8.67 1.24
CA VAL A 112 -2.08 9.33 1.85
C VAL A 112 -0.80 8.97 1.13
N MET A 113 -0.60 7.69 0.76
CA MET A 113 0.56 7.25 -0.01
C MET A 113 0.73 8.05 -1.31
N TYR A 114 -0.36 8.27 -2.06
CA TYR A 114 -0.31 8.98 -3.34
C TYR A 114 -0.35 10.50 -3.21
N ASP A 115 -1.01 11.05 -2.21
CA ASP A 115 -1.00 12.50 -1.95
C ASP A 115 0.41 12.97 -1.55
N MET A 116 1.12 12.20 -0.72
CA MET A 116 2.51 12.51 -0.36
C MET A 116 3.48 12.45 -1.55
N VAL A 117 3.22 11.59 -2.53
CA VAL A 117 3.96 11.54 -3.80
C VAL A 117 3.79 12.83 -4.59
N ARG A 118 2.55 13.32 -4.69
CA ARG A 118 2.24 14.54 -5.46
C ARG A 118 2.82 15.81 -4.86
N GLU A 119 3.00 15.85 -3.53
CA GLU A 119 3.60 16.99 -2.82
C GLU A 119 5.13 17.02 -2.93
N LYS A 120 5.76 15.89 -3.16
CA LYS A 120 7.20 15.77 -3.38
C LYS A 120 7.42 15.62 -4.88
N ASP A 121 8.08 16.59 -5.52
CA ASP A 121 8.42 16.56 -6.96
C ASP A 121 9.13 15.24 -7.34
N GLY A 122 8.39 14.17 -7.51
CA GLY A 122 8.91 12.85 -7.88
C GLY A 122 8.11 11.68 -7.31
N LEU A 123 8.41 10.49 -7.79
CA LEU A 123 7.92 9.23 -7.20
C LEU A 123 8.55 9.03 -5.81
N PRO A 124 7.85 8.37 -4.86
CA PRO A 124 8.44 8.03 -3.57
C PRO A 124 9.76 7.31 -3.78
N GLU A 125 10.77 7.61 -2.96
CA GLU A 125 12.06 6.91 -3.01
C GLU A 125 11.89 5.37 -2.98
N GLY A 126 10.89 4.86 -2.25
CA GLY A 126 10.56 3.43 -2.21
C GLY A 126 9.92 2.86 -3.48
N MET A 127 9.48 3.67 -4.46
CA MET A 127 8.96 3.15 -5.73
C MET A 127 10.05 2.85 -6.78
N HIS A 128 11.22 3.50 -6.69
CA HIS A 128 12.26 3.37 -7.72
C HIS A 128 13.63 2.89 -7.21
N GLN A 129 13.94 3.07 -5.94
CA GLN A 129 15.30 2.84 -5.42
C GLN A 129 15.46 1.54 -4.65
N ASP A 130 14.41 1.04 -3.99
CA ASP A 130 14.47 -0.23 -3.30
C ASP A 130 14.20 -1.39 -4.28
N GLN A 131 15.17 -2.30 -4.39
CA GLN A 131 15.03 -3.51 -5.22
C GLN A 131 13.80 -4.36 -4.82
N ASP A 132 13.32 -4.21 -3.59
CA ASP A 132 12.15 -4.91 -3.05
C ASP A 132 10.85 -4.11 -3.22
N SER A 133 10.85 -2.97 -3.94
CA SER A 133 9.64 -2.19 -4.15
C SER A 133 8.62 -2.93 -5.03
N ALA A 134 7.33 -2.67 -4.81
CA ALA A 134 6.25 -3.24 -5.61
C ALA A 134 6.43 -2.97 -7.11
N TYR A 135 6.97 -1.81 -7.47
CA TYR A 135 7.28 -1.45 -8.85
C TYR A 135 8.39 -2.32 -9.44
N CYS A 136 9.52 -2.45 -8.75
CA CYS A 136 10.62 -3.32 -9.16
C CYS A 136 10.18 -4.79 -9.21
N LEU A 137 9.34 -5.22 -8.28
CA LEU A 137 8.80 -6.58 -8.25
C LEU A 137 7.98 -6.90 -9.52
N VAL A 138 7.16 -5.95 -10.00
CA VAL A 138 6.41 -6.10 -11.26
C VAL A 138 7.38 -6.19 -12.44
N ARG A 139 8.35 -5.27 -12.53
CA ARG A 139 9.37 -5.26 -13.58
C ARG A 139 10.16 -6.57 -13.63
N ASP A 140 10.68 -7.01 -12.49
CA ASP A 140 11.50 -8.21 -12.40
C ASP A 140 10.69 -9.47 -12.71
N THR A 141 9.39 -9.49 -12.35
CA THR A 141 8.49 -10.56 -12.77
C THR A 141 8.29 -10.59 -14.29
N MET A 142 8.19 -9.44 -14.96
CA MET A 142 8.14 -9.39 -16.42
C MET A 142 9.41 -9.97 -17.07
N ILE A 143 10.59 -9.67 -16.52
CA ILE A 143 11.87 -10.25 -16.97
C ILE A 143 11.87 -11.77 -16.80
N GLU A 144 11.47 -12.26 -15.64
CA GLU A 144 11.37 -13.71 -15.36
C GLU A 144 10.40 -14.42 -16.33
N LEU A 145 9.39 -13.71 -16.82
CA LEU A 145 8.42 -14.22 -17.79
C LEU A 145 8.86 -14.05 -19.26
N GLY A 146 10.06 -13.55 -19.50
CA GLY A 146 10.68 -13.50 -20.82
C GLY A 146 10.74 -12.13 -21.47
N ALA A 147 10.45 -11.04 -20.73
CA ALA A 147 10.75 -9.69 -21.23
C ALA A 147 12.27 -9.50 -21.35
N ASP A 148 12.73 -8.87 -22.44
CA ASP A 148 14.16 -8.60 -22.66
C ASP A 148 14.66 -7.49 -21.73
N PRO A 149 15.55 -7.78 -20.78
CA PRO A 149 16.11 -6.76 -19.90
C PRO A 149 16.99 -5.72 -20.62
N ALA A 150 17.46 -6.03 -21.84
CA ALA A 150 18.21 -5.07 -22.65
C ALA A 150 17.30 -4.06 -23.37
N ALA A 151 16.01 -4.35 -23.50
CA ALA A 151 15.00 -3.42 -24.02
C ALA A 151 14.48 -2.49 -22.90
N GLU A 152 15.38 -1.73 -22.27
CA GLU A 152 15.08 -0.95 -21.06
C GLU A 152 13.85 -0.05 -21.20
N VAL A 153 13.72 0.66 -22.33
CA VAL A 153 12.60 1.58 -22.59
C VAL A 153 11.27 0.84 -22.69
N ASP A 154 11.23 -0.27 -23.41
CA ASP A 154 10.00 -1.06 -23.58
C ASP A 154 9.58 -1.72 -22.25
N LEU A 155 10.54 -2.22 -21.49
CA LEU A 155 10.30 -2.81 -20.18
C LEU A 155 9.75 -1.76 -19.18
N GLU A 156 10.34 -0.56 -19.17
CA GLU A 156 9.87 0.54 -18.32
C GLU A 156 8.44 0.95 -18.70
N LEU A 157 8.15 1.12 -20.01
CA LEU A 157 6.81 1.43 -20.49
C LEU A 157 5.80 0.35 -20.14
N ALA A 158 6.17 -0.93 -20.25
CA ALA A 158 5.30 -2.04 -19.86
C ALA A 158 5.02 -2.05 -18.37
N THR A 159 6.04 -1.77 -17.53
CA THR A 159 5.90 -1.69 -16.07
C THR A 159 4.99 -0.53 -15.67
N ILE A 160 5.19 0.66 -16.26
CA ILE A 160 4.32 1.83 -16.04
C ILE A 160 2.88 1.52 -16.47
N ALA A 161 2.69 0.89 -17.63
CA ALA A 161 1.36 0.56 -18.14
C ALA A 161 0.64 -0.43 -17.21
N ALA A 162 1.34 -1.46 -16.71
CA ALA A 162 0.79 -2.40 -15.74
C ALA A 162 0.41 -1.70 -14.44
N TRP A 163 1.27 -0.80 -13.95
CA TRP A 163 1.00 0.01 -12.76
C TRP A 163 -0.23 0.90 -12.94
N CYS A 164 -0.32 1.64 -14.05
CA CYS A 164 -1.47 2.48 -14.38
C CYS A 164 -2.77 1.66 -14.49
N GLY A 165 -2.70 0.46 -15.08
CA GLY A 165 -3.82 -0.45 -15.20
C GLY A 165 -4.36 -0.90 -13.84
N ALA A 166 -3.47 -1.36 -12.95
CA ALA A 166 -3.83 -1.77 -11.59
C ALA A 166 -4.37 -0.59 -10.76
N HIS A 167 -3.73 0.59 -10.88
CA HIS A 167 -4.17 1.82 -10.20
C HIS A 167 -5.57 2.27 -10.67
N GLY A 168 -5.80 2.33 -11.97
CA GLY A 168 -7.13 2.64 -12.52
C GLY A 168 -8.20 1.65 -12.09
N LEU A 169 -7.87 0.35 -12.07
CA LEU A 169 -8.79 -0.68 -11.59
C LEU A 169 -9.08 -0.53 -10.09
N ALA A 170 -8.08 -0.18 -9.27
CA ALA A 170 -8.25 0.07 -7.84
C ALA A 170 -9.27 1.20 -7.57
N GLU A 171 -9.23 2.28 -8.36
CA GLU A 171 -10.18 3.39 -8.26
C GLU A 171 -11.61 3.01 -8.72
N MET A 172 -11.73 2.11 -9.67
CA MET A 172 -13.00 1.78 -10.32
C MET A 172 -13.66 0.51 -9.75
N ALA A 173 -12.91 -0.44 -9.22
CA ALA A 173 -13.44 -1.75 -8.83
C ALA A 173 -14.57 -1.69 -7.80
N GLY A 174 -14.64 -0.62 -6.99
CA GLY A 174 -15.71 -0.39 -6.01
C GLY A 174 -17.04 0.15 -6.58
N PHE A 175 -17.13 0.41 -7.89
CA PHE A 175 -18.33 0.99 -8.47
C PHE A 175 -19.47 -0.03 -8.51
N LYS A 176 -20.66 0.39 -8.01
CA LYS A 176 -21.86 -0.45 -7.96
C LYS A 176 -22.31 -0.99 -9.34
N GLN A 177 -21.95 -0.29 -10.41
CA GLN A 177 -22.23 -0.71 -11.78
C GLN A 177 -21.59 -2.05 -12.16
N PHE A 178 -20.56 -2.46 -11.45
CA PHE A 178 -19.84 -3.73 -11.72
C PHE A 178 -20.36 -4.91 -10.88
N GLU A 179 -21.26 -4.70 -9.91
CA GLU A 179 -21.72 -5.76 -9.01
C GLU A 179 -22.36 -6.94 -9.77
N SER A 180 -23.25 -6.65 -10.74
CA SER A 180 -23.86 -7.72 -11.54
C SER A 180 -22.86 -8.51 -12.39
N LEU A 181 -21.78 -7.85 -12.83
CA LEU A 181 -20.70 -8.51 -13.58
C LEU A 181 -19.81 -9.34 -12.63
N LYS A 182 -19.52 -8.83 -11.44
CA LYS A 182 -18.82 -9.60 -10.41
C LYS A 182 -19.59 -10.88 -10.04
N ASP A 183 -20.91 -10.76 -9.83
CA ASP A 183 -21.77 -11.91 -9.54
C ASP A 183 -21.75 -12.94 -10.69
N ALA A 184 -21.85 -12.47 -11.93
CA ALA A 184 -21.84 -13.33 -13.12
C ALA A 184 -20.49 -14.06 -13.32
N LEU A 185 -19.38 -13.47 -12.87
CA LEU A 185 -18.06 -14.06 -12.96
C LEU A 185 -17.69 -14.95 -11.76
N GLY A 186 -18.52 -15.00 -10.73
CA GLY A 186 -18.27 -15.81 -9.53
C GLY A 186 -17.58 -15.05 -8.41
N GLY A 187 -17.65 -13.73 -8.40
CA GLY A 187 -17.20 -12.86 -7.34
C GLY A 187 -16.08 -11.88 -7.75
N GLU A 188 -15.70 -11.05 -6.80
CA GLU A 188 -14.78 -9.95 -7.04
C GLU A 188 -13.41 -10.41 -7.54
N ARG A 189 -12.82 -11.46 -6.95
CA ARG A 189 -11.50 -11.95 -7.37
C ARG A 189 -11.51 -12.40 -8.85
N ALA A 190 -12.55 -13.10 -9.27
CA ALA A 190 -12.69 -13.54 -10.66
C ALA A 190 -12.91 -12.35 -11.61
N PHE A 191 -13.62 -11.32 -11.16
CA PHE A 191 -13.75 -10.06 -11.90
C PHE A 191 -12.39 -9.36 -12.08
N LEU A 192 -11.61 -9.19 -11.01
CA LEU A 192 -10.30 -8.56 -11.06
C LEU A 192 -9.34 -9.33 -11.98
N ASP A 193 -9.31 -10.66 -11.86
CA ASP A 193 -8.52 -11.54 -12.72
C ASP A 193 -8.90 -11.38 -14.20
N ALA A 194 -10.20 -11.39 -14.49
CA ALA A 194 -10.69 -11.22 -15.86
C ALA A 194 -10.32 -9.85 -16.44
N VAL A 195 -10.50 -8.77 -15.69
CA VAL A 195 -10.15 -7.41 -16.17
C VAL A 195 -8.65 -7.28 -16.42
N LEU A 196 -7.81 -7.68 -15.46
CA LEU A 196 -6.35 -7.60 -15.61
C LEU A 196 -5.86 -8.47 -16.77
N SER A 197 -6.43 -9.66 -16.97
CA SER A 197 -6.11 -10.52 -18.12
C SER A 197 -6.49 -9.88 -19.45
N HIS A 198 -7.62 -9.17 -19.51
CA HIS A 198 -8.06 -8.46 -20.74
C HIS A 198 -7.24 -7.22 -21.07
N MET A 199 -6.55 -6.64 -20.09
CA MET A 199 -5.63 -5.51 -20.36
C MET A 199 -4.40 -5.94 -21.19
N GLY A 200 -4.09 -7.23 -21.29
CA GLY A 200 -2.94 -7.75 -22.02
C GLY A 200 -1.58 -7.40 -21.41
N LEU A 201 -1.56 -6.53 -20.40
CA LEU A 201 -0.37 -5.99 -19.75
C LEU A 201 0.27 -6.99 -18.78
N PHE A 202 -0.53 -7.95 -18.36
CA PHE A 202 -0.16 -8.96 -17.37
C PHE A 202 0.07 -10.34 -18.01
N THR A 203 0.07 -10.40 -19.35
CA THR A 203 0.42 -11.61 -20.10
C THR A 203 1.72 -11.36 -20.87
N PRO A 204 2.73 -12.24 -20.78
CA PRO A 204 3.96 -12.07 -21.55
C PRO A 204 3.60 -12.07 -23.04
N HIS A 205 4.04 -11.03 -23.76
CA HIS A 205 3.99 -11.05 -25.23
C HIS A 205 4.85 -12.21 -25.69
N LYS A 206 4.22 -13.19 -26.34
CA LYS A 206 4.98 -14.16 -27.13
C LYS A 206 5.59 -13.40 -28.31
N ALA A 207 6.92 -13.29 -28.30
CA ALA A 207 7.68 -12.85 -29.47
C ALA A 207 7.45 -13.79 -30.64
#